data_0ecd0300b40dca975974516ed113cdca
#
_entry.id   0ecd0300b40dca975974516ed113cdca
#
_cell.length_a   1.000
_cell.length_b   1.000
_cell.length_c   1.000
_cell.angle_alpha   90.00
_cell.angle_beta   90.00
_cell.angle_gamma   90.00
#
_symmetry.space_group_name_H-M   'P 1'
#
loop_
_entity.id
_entity.type
_entity.pdbx_description
1 polymer ?
#
loop_
_entity_poly.entity_id
_entity_poly.type
_entity_poly.pdbx_seq_one_letter_code
_entity_poly.pdbx_strand_id
1 'polypeptide(L)'
;MPEGGNNYPVSNYRYGMTWDGLLAPHRGVDLANDEGTPVVAIGPGTVHYAGDDSTQRFAFIKEFYGNLVILQLDQRWNERPLFALYAHLSAIEVESGQAVAAGELLGAVGQSGAALAPHLHLEIRIDDPANYMMVRNPELWYSPLSGAGVLAGRVLDRQGRFVPGQLVEIICPDGGRRWVETYWNQRTLPDEVMSENFVFGDIPEMECTAQAEMDGVMLRQPAQISAQHIAFVVLQLPAN
;
A
#
# COMPACT_ATOMS: atom_id res chain seq x y z
N MET A 1 7.05 4.78 -10.05
CA MET A 1 8.10 4.42 -11.03
C MET A 1 8.01 5.41 -12.19
N PRO A 2 9.08 5.71 -12.93
CA PRO A 2 8.99 6.50 -14.15
C PRO A 2 8.23 5.77 -15.25
N GLU A 3 8.02 6.44 -16.38
CA GLU A 3 7.37 5.87 -17.55
C GLU A 3 8.11 4.58 -17.99
N GLY A 4 7.37 3.49 -18.16
CA GLY A 4 7.90 2.17 -18.50
C GLY A 4 8.15 1.22 -17.31
N GLY A 5 8.14 1.70 -16.07
CA GLY A 5 8.20 0.84 -14.88
C GLY A 5 6.81 0.30 -14.51
N ASN A 6 6.80 -0.87 -13.85
CA ASN A 6 5.56 -1.43 -13.31
C ASN A 6 5.15 -0.66 -12.04
N ASN A 7 3.98 -0.02 -12.07
CA ASN A 7 3.40 0.71 -10.94
C ASN A 7 2.25 -0.07 -10.26
N TYR A 8 1.96 -1.30 -10.68
CA TYR A 8 0.93 -2.12 -10.07
C TYR A 8 1.48 -2.92 -8.91
N PRO A 9 0.86 -2.87 -7.72
CA PRO A 9 1.22 -3.75 -6.62
C PRO A 9 1.06 -5.23 -6.98
N VAL A 10 1.94 -6.06 -6.43
CA VAL A 10 1.83 -7.53 -6.52
C VAL A 10 0.48 -7.95 -5.96
N SER A 11 -0.34 -8.60 -6.78
CA SER A 11 -1.78 -8.80 -6.51
C SER A 11 -2.08 -9.73 -5.33
N ASN A 12 -1.22 -10.70 -5.06
CA ASN A 12 -1.41 -11.71 -4.00
C ASN A 12 -0.68 -11.37 -2.69
N TYR A 13 -0.02 -10.20 -2.61
CA TYR A 13 0.65 -9.74 -1.39
C TYR A 13 0.56 -8.22 -1.26
N ARG A 14 -0.67 -7.70 -1.25
CA ARG A 14 -0.96 -6.28 -0.99
C ARG A 14 -0.90 -5.96 0.50
N TYR A 15 -1.02 -4.70 0.86
CA TYR A 15 -1.06 -4.27 2.26
C TYR A 15 -2.10 -5.07 3.07
N GLY A 16 -1.68 -5.60 4.21
CA GLY A 16 -2.51 -6.39 5.11
C GLY A 16 -2.67 -7.87 4.76
N MET A 17 -2.31 -8.29 3.54
CA MET A 17 -2.39 -9.70 3.09
C MET A 17 -1.20 -10.53 3.59
N THR A 18 -1.37 -11.85 3.59
CA THR A 18 -0.42 -12.82 4.15
C THR A 18 0.14 -13.81 3.12
N TRP A 19 -0.17 -13.62 1.83
CA TRP A 19 0.13 -14.61 0.79
C TRP A 19 -0.36 -16.02 1.21
N ASP A 20 -1.68 -16.17 1.36
CA ASP A 20 -2.33 -17.42 1.81
C ASP A 20 -1.79 -17.95 3.16
N GLY A 21 -1.41 -17.06 4.07
CA GLY A 21 -0.88 -17.41 5.40
C GLY A 21 0.60 -17.81 5.41
N LEU A 22 1.31 -17.75 4.28
CA LEU A 22 2.73 -18.13 4.18
C LEU A 22 3.67 -17.06 4.76
N LEU A 23 3.28 -15.79 4.71
CA LEU A 23 4.07 -14.66 5.19
C LEU A 23 3.33 -13.87 6.29
N ALA A 24 4.07 -13.04 7.01
CA ALA A 24 3.48 -12.07 7.92
C ALA A 24 2.62 -11.06 7.13
N PRO A 25 1.58 -10.44 7.74
CA PRO A 25 0.80 -9.41 7.08
C PRO A 25 1.68 -8.29 6.53
N HIS A 26 1.53 -8.03 5.24
CA HIS A 26 2.33 -7.04 4.51
C HIS A 26 2.06 -5.62 5.03
N ARG A 27 3.10 -4.83 5.19
CA ARG A 27 3.00 -3.47 5.72
C ARG A 27 3.26 -2.38 4.69
N GLY A 28 3.33 -2.76 3.45
CA GLY A 28 3.53 -1.88 2.32
C GLY A 28 2.87 -2.44 1.08
N VAL A 29 3.37 -2.01 -0.06
CA VAL A 29 3.09 -2.62 -1.36
C VAL A 29 4.41 -2.91 -2.06
N ASP A 30 4.44 -4.03 -2.79
CA ASP A 30 5.59 -4.43 -3.59
C ASP A 30 5.31 -4.17 -5.07
N LEU A 31 6.19 -3.43 -5.71
CA LEU A 31 6.16 -3.13 -7.14
C LEU A 31 7.28 -3.90 -7.82
N ALA A 32 6.94 -5.08 -8.40
CA ALA A 32 7.90 -5.94 -9.06
C ALA A 32 8.45 -5.28 -10.33
N ASN A 33 9.75 -5.07 -10.37
CA ASN A 33 10.47 -4.45 -11.47
C ASN A 33 11.87 -5.08 -11.56
N ASP A 34 12.51 -4.95 -12.73
CA ASP A 34 13.89 -5.37 -12.90
C ASP A 34 14.84 -4.55 -12.01
N GLU A 35 15.90 -5.18 -11.54
CA GLU A 35 16.96 -4.48 -10.81
C GLU A 35 17.55 -3.35 -11.66
N GLY A 36 17.81 -2.20 -11.03
CA GLY A 36 18.27 -1.00 -11.71
C GLY A 36 17.14 -0.11 -12.26
N THR A 37 15.87 -0.54 -12.20
CA THR A 37 14.73 0.32 -12.59
C THR A 37 14.71 1.57 -11.69
N PRO A 38 14.63 2.81 -12.25
CA PRO A 38 14.63 4.03 -11.46
C PRO A 38 13.46 4.09 -10.47
N VAL A 39 13.74 4.53 -9.24
CA VAL A 39 12.77 4.80 -8.19
C VAL A 39 12.66 6.30 -7.99
N VAL A 40 11.44 6.84 -8.05
CA VAL A 40 11.20 8.28 -7.95
C VAL A 40 10.30 8.63 -6.77
N ALA A 41 10.42 9.87 -6.26
CA ALA A 41 9.62 10.38 -5.16
C ALA A 41 8.13 10.45 -5.55
N ILE A 42 7.24 9.93 -4.68
CA ILE A 42 5.77 9.98 -4.87
C ILE A 42 5.20 11.38 -4.65
N GLY A 43 5.94 12.27 -4.00
CA GLY A 43 5.57 13.65 -3.70
C GLY A 43 6.80 14.48 -3.34
N PRO A 44 6.67 15.82 -3.24
CA PRO A 44 7.75 16.67 -2.77
C PRO A 44 7.98 16.46 -1.28
N GLY A 45 9.23 16.68 -0.84
CA GLY A 45 9.59 16.52 0.57
C GLY A 45 11.08 16.65 0.84
N THR A 46 11.47 16.28 2.06
CA THR A 46 12.87 16.23 2.50
C THR A 46 13.28 14.81 2.84
N VAL A 47 14.42 14.38 2.36
CA VAL A 47 14.98 13.05 2.68
C VAL A 47 15.31 13.00 4.16
N HIS A 48 14.53 12.22 4.92
CA HIS A 48 14.72 12.00 6.35
C HIS A 48 15.87 11.03 6.62
N TYR A 49 15.99 9.99 5.79
CA TYR A 49 17.03 8.98 5.88
C TYR A 49 17.39 8.46 4.48
N ALA A 50 18.68 8.26 4.24
CA ALA A 50 19.21 7.60 3.04
C ALA A 50 20.40 6.74 3.46
N GLY A 51 20.31 5.41 3.29
CA GLY A 51 21.33 4.45 3.74
C GLY A 51 20.77 3.04 3.88
N ASP A 52 21.51 2.19 4.63
CA ASP A 52 21.07 0.83 4.96
C ASP A 52 20.57 0.72 6.40
N ASP A 53 19.77 -0.31 6.70
CA ASP A 53 19.22 -0.56 8.03
C ASP A 53 20.06 -1.51 8.92
N SER A 54 21.37 -1.64 8.63
CA SER A 54 22.30 -2.47 9.42
C SER A 54 22.56 -1.89 10.82
N THR A 55 22.61 -0.58 10.93
CA THR A 55 22.89 0.13 12.20
C THR A 55 21.63 0.65 12.87
N GLN A 56 20.68 1.15 12.12
CA GLN A 56 19.40 1.69 12.61
C GLN A 56 18.23 0.76 12.22
N ARG A 57 17.36 0.47 13.16
CA ARG A 57 16.22 -0.42 12.96
C ARG A 57 14.98 0.37 12.55
N PHE A 58 14.40 0.02 11.39
CA PHE A 58 13.12 0.55 10.88
C PHE A 58 12.02 -0.50 10.79
N ALA A 59 12.36 -1.80 10.96
CA ALA A 59 11.43 -2.93 11.04
C ALA A 59 11.56 -3.66 12.38
N PHE A 60 11.03 -4.88 12.48
CA PHE A 60 11.16 -5.71 13.68
C PHE A 60 12.58 -6.26 13.87
N ILE A 61 13.38 -6.32 12.79
CA ILE A 61 14.82 -6.67 12.81
C ILE A 61 15.61 -5.65 11.99
N LYS A 62 16.92 -5.63 12.15
CA LYS A 62 17.87 -4.92 11.28
C LYS A 62 18.06 -5.69 9.98
N GLU A 63 18.58 -5.04 8.96
CA GLU A 63 18.85 -5.63 7.64
C GLU A 63 17.58 -6.22 6.97
N PHE A 64 16.40 -5.74 7.40
CA PHE A 64 15.13 -6.15 6.82
C PHE A 64 14.88 -5.42 5.49
N TYR A 65 15.05 -4.11 5.46
CA TYR A 65 14.84 -3.27 4.27
C TYR A 65 16.08 -3.22 3.36
N GLY A 66 17.28 -3.49 3.90
CA GLY A 66 18.52 -3.28 3.18
C GLY A 66 18.79 -1.82 2.91
N ASN A 67 19.12 -1.45 1.68
CA ASN A 67 19.23 -0.04 1.29
C ASN A 67 17.85 0.58 1.17
N LEU A 68 17.66 1.73 1.83
CA LEU A 68 16.36 2.40 1.86
C LEU A 68 16.49 3.94 1.85
N VAL A 69 15.46 4.58 1.34
CA VAL A 69 15.24 6.01 1.46
C VAL A 69 13.94 6.23 2.23
N ILE A 70 13.93 7.12 3.22
CA ILE A 70 12.74 7.61 3.88
C ILE A 70 12.57 9.08 3.55
N LEU A 71 11.50 9.41 2.88
CA LEU A 71 11.15 10.78 2.50
C LEU A 71 10.08 11.31 3.45
N GLN A 72 10.35 12.38 4.18
CA GLN A 72 9.32 13.15 4.85
C GLN A 72 8.62 14.01 3.81
N LEU A 73 7.34 13.73 3.55
CA LEU A 73 6.54 14.47 2.58
C LEU A 73 6.21 15.87 3.12
N ASP A 74 6.14 16.87 2.21
CA ASP A 74 5.66 18.22 2.55
C ASP A 74 4.17 18.19 2.96
N GLN A 75 3.40 17.26 2.37
CA GLN A 75 2.02 17.00 2.76
C GLN A 75 1.96 16.44 4.18
N ARG A 76 0.97 16.89 4.93
CA ARG A 76 0.69 16.43 6.29
C ARG A 76 -0.69 15.79 6.37
N TRP A 77 -0.86 14.85 7.28
CA TRP A 77 -2.14 14.23 7.58
C TRP A 77 -2.65 14.67 8.94
N ASN A 78 -3.72 15.47 8.99
CA ASN A 78 -4.24 16.06 10.23
C ASN A 78 -3.12 16.72 11.07
N GLU A 79 -2.31 17.57 10.45
CA GLU A 79 -1.14 18.24 11.04
C GLU A 79 0.01 17.29 11.46
N ARG A 80 -0.12 15.99 11.19
CA ARG A 80 0.89 14.98 11.50
C ARG A 80 1.85 14.77 10.31
N PRO A 81 3.14 14.54 10.57
CA PRO A 81 4.08 14.29 9.49
C PRO A 81 3.82 12.95 8.81
N LEU A 82 4.00 12.93 7.50
CA LEU A 82 3.93 11.74 6.65
C LEU A 82 5.30 11.37 6.13
N PHE A 83 5.57 10.08 6.06
CA PHE A 83 6.81 9.55 5.52
C PHE A 83 6.50 8.46 4.48
N ALA A 84 7.20 8.53 3.34
CA ALA A 84 7.26 7.46 2.36
C ALA A 84 8.59 6.73 2.50
N LEU A 85 8.55 5.41 2.72
CA LEU A 85 9.73 4.55 2.84
C LEU A 85 9.87 3.71 1.58
N TYR A 86 11.02 3.79 0.94
CA TYR A 86 11.39 3.07 -0.27
C TYR A 86 12.52 2.10 0.08
N ALA A 87 12.30 0.80 -0.07
CA ALA A 87 13.24 -0.22 0.39
C ALA A 87 13.68 -1.19 -0.71
N HIS A 88 14.64 -2.04 -0.33
CA HIS A 88 15.29 -3.06 -1.16
C HIS A 88 16.07 -2.49 -2.34
N LEU A 89 16.55 -1.23 -2.23
CA LEU A 89 17.24 -0.53 -3.31
C LEU A 89 18.59 -1.17 -3.65
N SER A 90 18.97 -1.13 -4.93
CA SER A 90 20.34 -1.45 -5.40
C SER A 90 21.26 -0.24 -5.35
N ALA A 91 20.71 0.96 -5.53
CA ALA A 91 21.43 2.22 -5.44
C ALA A 91 20.56 3.31 -4.78
N ILE A 92 21.22 4.22 -4.07
CA ILE A 92 20.63 5.41 -3.47
C ILE A 92 21.28 6.63 -4.14
N GLU A 93 20.49 7.54 -4.67
CA GLU A 93 20.92 8.72 -5.45
C GLU A 93 20.67 10.05 -4.73
N VAL A 94 20.29 10.00 -3.44
CA VAL A 94 19.99 11.17 -2.61
C VAL A 94 20.68 11.07 -1.26
N GLU A 95 20.79 12.20 -0.56
CA GLU A 95 21.39 12.28 0.77
C GLU A 95 20.37 12.74 1.82
N SER A 96 20.55 12.35 3.08
CA SER A 96 19.74 12.82 4.21
C SER A 96 19.80 14.35 4.32
N GLY A 97 18.65 14.99 4.43
CA GLY A 97 18.48 16.45 4.45
C GLY A 97 18.27 17.07 3.06
N GLN A 98 18.41 16.32 1.97
CA GLN A 98 18.14 16.80 0.62
C GLN A 98 16.64 17.06 0.42
N ALA A 99 16.26 18.22 -0.15
CA ALA A 99 14.91 18.47 -0.63
C ALA A 99 14.75 17.89 -2.03
N VAL A 100 13.61 17.22 -2.26
CA VAL A 100 13.30 16.60 -3.56
C VAL A 100 11.90 17.00 -4.03
N ALA A 101 11.73 17.10 -5.34
CA ALA A 101 10.44 17.33 -5.98
C ALA A 101 9.72 15.97 -6.23
N ALA A 102 8.40 16.05 -6.45
CA ALA A 102 7.66 14.87 -6.94
C ALA A 102 8.25 14.39 -8.28
N GLY A 103 8.45 13.08 -8.41
CA GLY A 103 9.07 12.48 -9.59
C GLY A 103 10.59 12.57 -9.65
N GLU A 104 11.26 13.19 -8.68
CA GLU A 104 12.72 13.25 -8.61
C GLU A 104 13.31 11.88 -8.28
N LEU A 105 14.45 11.55 -8.88
CA LEU A 105 15.14 10.27 -8.71
C LEU A 105 15.64 10.11 -7.28
N LEU A 106 15.27 8.99 -6.63
CA LEU A 106 15.72 8.63 -5.28
C LEU A 106 16.76 7.51 -5.29
N GLY A 107 16.72 6.63 -6.30
CA GLY A 107 17.56 5.46 -6.37
C GLY A 107 17.08 4.47 -7.43
N ALA A 108 17.42 3.21 -7.28
CA ALA A 108 17.08 2.15 -8.21
C ALA A 108 16.57 0.90 -7.48
N VAL A 109 15.63 0.20 -8.10
CA VAL A 109 15.12 -1.11 -7.64
C VAL A 109 16.27 -2.09 -7.45
N GLY A 110 16.20 -2.86 -6.40
CA GLY A 110 17.17 -3.91 -6.11
C GLY A 110 16.53 -5.08 -5.37
N GLN A 111 17.40 -5.80 -4.66
CA GLN A 111 17.04 -6.98 -3.87
C GLN A 111 17.81 -6.99 -2.53
N SER A 112 18.17 -5.83 -1.99
CA SER A 112 18.88 -5.73 -0.73
C SER A 112 17.99 -6.09 0.47
N GLY A 113 18.57 -6.46 1.60
CA GLY A 113 17.86 -6.87 2.79
C GLY A 113 17.12 -8.21 2.64
N ALA A 114 15.90 -8.30 3.11
CA ALA A 114 15.10 -9.54 3.14
C ALA A 114 14.27 -9.81 1.87
N ALA A 115 14.57 -9.14 0.76
CA ALA A 115 13.84 -9.29 -0.50
C ALA A 115 14.10 -10.66 -1.16
N LEU A 116 13.05 -11.36 -1.59
CA LEU A 116 13.15 -12.65 -2.28
C LEU A 116 13.44 -12.54 -3.78
N ALA A 117 13.08 -11.40 -4.39
CA ALA A 117 13.29 -11.08 -5.80
C ALA A 117 13.37 -9.55 -5.96
N PRO A 118 13.87 -9.02 -7.09
CA PRO A 118 13.93 -7.58 -7.32
C PRO A 118 12.53 -6.95 -7.30
N HIS A 119 12.34 -5.95 -6.45
CA HIS A 119 11.13 -5.13 -6.36
C HIS A 119 11.40 -3.84 -5.57
N LEU A 120 10.54 -2.85 -5.75
CA LEU A 120 10.42 -1.72 -4.83
C LEU A 120 9.39 -2.08 -3.77
N HIS A 121 9.77 -2.08 -2.50
CA HIS A 121 8.85 -2.08 -1.36
C HIS A 121 8.57 -0.64 -0.93
N LEU A 122 7.29 -0.24 -0.92
CA LEU A 122 6.85 1.10 -0.55
C LEU A 122 5.93 1.06 0.66
N GLU A 123 6.22 1.88 1.69
CA GLU A 123 5.35 2.09 2.85
C GLU A 123 4.97 3.57 3.01
N ILE A 124 3.81 3.81 3.63
CA ILE A 124 3.45 5.12 4.17
C ILE A 124 3.38 5.02 5.68
N ARG A 125 4.09 5.90 6.38
CA ARG A 125 4.12 5.98 7.84
C ARG A 125 3.67 7.36 8.32
N ILE A 126 3.03 7.39 9.47
CA ILE A 126 2.55 8.63 10.12
C ILE A 126 3.29 8.82 11.44
N ASP A 127 3.63 10.06 11.79
CA ASP A 127 4.32 10.51 13.00
C ASP A 127 5.79 10.10 13.12
N ASP A 128 6.08 8.82 13.16
CA ASP A 128 7.42 8.30 13.43
C ASP A 128 7.86 7.32 12.36
N PRO A 129 8.83 7.70 11.51
CA PRO A 129 9.31 6.84 10.43
C PRO A 129 10.07 5.61 10.93
N ALA A 130 10.54 5.58 12.18
CA ALA A 130 11.18 4.41 12.78
C ALA A 130 10.17 3.43 13.41
N ASN A 131 8.92 3.86 13.61
CA ASN A 131 7.91 3.02 14.23
C ASN A 131 7.23 2.13 13.18
N TYR A 132 7.65 0.87 13.14
CA TYR A 132 7.11 -0.16 12.24
C TYR A 132 5.59 -0.41 12.39
N MET A 133 4.96 0.09 13.46
CA MET A 133 3.51 -0.06 13.69
C MET A 133 2.69 1.12 13.14
N MET A 134 3.33 2.20 12.68
CA MET A 134 2.65 3.41 12.22
C MET A 134 2.40 3.45 10.69
N VAL A 135 2.30 2.27 10.09
CA VAL A 135 2.06 2.12 8.64
C VAL A 135 0.58 2.29 8.29
N ARG A 136 0.33 2.76 7.07
CA ARG A 136 -0.99 2.84 6.40
C ARG A 136 -0.90 2.22 5.02
N ASN A 137 -2.05 1.84 4.46
CA ASN A 137 -2.07 1.27 3.11
C ASN A 137 -1.60 2.31 2.08
N PRO A 138 -0.46 2.08 1.39
CA PRO A 138 0.08 3.06 0.45
C PRO A 138 -0.84 3.38 -0.73
N GLU A 139 -1.72 2.45 -1.12
CA GLU A 139 -2.66 2.63 -2.23
C GLU A 139 -3.68 3.76 -2.00
N LEU A 140 -3.79 4.28 -0.77
CA LEU A 140 -4.60 5.45 -0.43
C LEU A 140 -3.83 6.78 -0.57
N TRP A 141 -2.51 6.74 -0.79
CA TRP A 141 -1.62 7.90 -0.62
C TRP A 141 -0.85 8.30 -1.88
N TYR A 142 -0.67 7.40 -2.82
CA TYR A 142 -0.13 7.76 -4.13
C TYR A 142 -1.25 7.94 -5.15
N SER A 143 -1.02 8.78 -6.17
CA SER A 143 -2.01 9.00 -7.22
C SER A 143 -2.21 7.73 -8.04
N PRO A 144 -3.45 7.29 -8.27
CA PRO A 144 -3.76 6.22 -9.20
C PRO A 144 -3.25 6.54 -10.60
N LEU A 145 -3.06 5.51 -11.42
CA LEU A 145 -2.72 5.67 -12.83
C LEU A 145 -3.78 6.50 -13.56
N SER A 146 -3.39 7.14 -14.67
CA SER A 146 -4.31 7.96 -15.48
C SER A 146 -5.54 7.15 -15.90
N GLY A 147 -6.74 7.66 -15.67
CA GLY A 147 -8.01 6.98 -15.96
C GLY A 147 -8.39 5.90 -14.94
N ALA A 148 -7.68 5.81 -13.83
CA ALA A 148 -7.98 4.87 -12.74
C ALA A 148 -8.32 5.58 -11.44
N GLY A 149 -9.01 4.88 -10.54
CA GLY A 149 -9.35 5.29 -9.19
C GLY A 149 -9.07 4.19 -8.18
N VAL A 150 -9.44 4.42 -6.94
CA VAL A 150 -9.27 3.51 -5.81
C VAL A 150 -10.64 3.10 -5.27
N LEU A 151 -10.80 1.82 -4.92
CA LEU A 151 -11.92 1.35 -4.11
C LEU A 151 -11.40 0.94 -2.73
N ALA A 152 -11.81 1.64 -1.71
CA ALA A 152 -11.61 1.25 -0.32
C ALA A 152 -12.92 0.74 0.30
N GLY A 153 -12.85 -0.03 1.38
CA GLY A 153 -14.07 -0.49 2.03
C GLY A 153 -13.88 -1.23 3.32
N ARG A 154 -15.01 -1.67 3.87
CA ARG A 154 -15.10 -2.45 5.11
C ARG A 154 -15.85 -3.74 4.88
N VAL A 155 -15.32 -4.82 5.44
CA VAL A 155 -16.09 -6.05 5.66
C VAL A 155 -16.35 -6.19 7.14
N LEU A 156 -17.63 -6.24 7.51
CA LEU A 156 -18.10 -6.22 8.89
C LEU A 156 -18.98 -7.44 9.20
N ASP A 157 -18.81 -7.99 10.39
CA ASP A 157 -19.72 -9.01 10.92
C ASP A 157 -21.09 -8.39 11.33
N ARG A 158 -21.99 -9.24 11.88
CA ARG A 158 -23.32 -8.82 12.35
C ARG A 158 -23.29 -7.78 13.48
N GLN A 159 -22.17 -7.69 14.21
CA GLN A 159 -21.96 -6.75 15.30
C GLN A 159 -21.21 -5.48 14.85
N GLY A 160 -20.93 -5.35 13.56
CA GLY A 160 -20.18 -4.22 13.00
C GLY A 160 -18.68 -4.24 13.29
N ARG A 161 -18.11 -5.41 13.63
CA ARG A 161 -16.68 -5.57 13.85
C ARG A 161 -15.98 -5.98 12.55
N PHE A 162 -14.76 -5.53 12.36
CA PHE A 162 -13.94 -5.95 11.21
C PHE A 162 -13.74 -7.46 11.18
N VAL A 163 -13.90 -8.03 9.98
CA VAL A 163 -13.62 -9.44 9.70
C VAL A 163 -12.22 -9.55 9.09
N PRO A 164 -11.24 -10.15 9.76
CA PRO A 164 -9.88 -10.28 9.24
C PRO A 164 -9.77 -11.44 8.24
N GLY A 165 -8.88 -11.28 7.23
CA GLY A 165 -8.56 -12.34 6.27
C GLY A 165 -9.74 -12.75 5.37
N GLN A 166 -10.77 -11.91 5.26
CA GLN A 166 -11.92 -12.18 4.41
C GLN A 166 -11.58 -11.86 2.96
N LEU A 167 -11.81 -12.82 2.06
CA LEU A 167 -11.68 -12.59 0.63
C LEU A 167 -12.75 -11.60 0.16
N VAL A 168 -12.32 -10.54 -0.51
CA VAL A 168 -13.14 -9.57 -1.22
C VAL A 168 -12.77 -9.63 -2.68
N GLU A 169 -13.77 -9.77 -3.54
CA GLU A 169 -13.60 -9.68 -4.99
C GLU A 169 -14.26 -8.41 -5.53
N ILE A 170 -13.68 -7.87 -6.58
CA ILE A 170 -14.33 -6.83 -7.38
C ILE A 170 -14.58 -7.36 -8.80
N ILE A 171 -15.81 -7.25 -9.25
CA ILE A 171 -16.26 -7.66 -10.58
C ILE A 171 -16.59 -6.40 -11.36
N CYS A 172 -15.89 -6.22 -12.46
CA CYS A 172 -16.03 -5.09 -13.36
C CYS A 172 -16.37 -5.55 -14.80
N PRO A 173 -17.00 -4.68 -15.62
CA PRO A 173 -17.37 -5.02 -17.01
C PRO A 173 -16.19 -5.33 -17.92
N ASP A 174 -14.97 -4.91 -17.58
CA ASP A 174 -13.74 -5.21 -18.32
C ASP A 174 -13.34 -6.70 -18.28
N GLY A 175 -14.04 -7.51 -17.47
CA GLY A 175 -13.77 -8.93 -17.28
C GLY A 175 -12.56 -9.22 -16.39
N GLY A 176 -11.89 -8.20 -15.88
CA GLY A 176 -10.77 -8.35 -14.93
C GLY A 176 -11.26 -8.89 -13.58
N ARG A 177 -10.68 -10.01 -13.14
CA ARG A 177 -10.88 -10.51 -11.77
C ARG A 177 -9.83 -9.91 -10.86
N ARG A 178 -10.28 -9.19 -9.85
CA ARG A 178 -9.43 -8.57 -8.83
C ARG A 178 -9.91 -9.03 -7.47
N TRP A 179 -8.99 -9.32 -6.58
CA TRP A 179 -9.31 -9.77 -5.23
C TRP A 179 -8.26 -9.27 -4.24
N VAL A 180 -8.67 -9.10 -2.99
CA VAL A 180 -7.80 -8.84 -1.84
C VAL A 180 -8.35 -9.58 -0.63
N GLU A 181 -7.51 -9.79 0.37
CA GLU A 181 -7.95 -10.17 1.71
C GLU A 181 -8.11 -8.91 2.56
N THR A 182 -9.09 -8.89 3.44
CA THR A 182 -9.15 -7.85 4.47
C THR A 182 -7.96 -7.95 5.41
N TYR A 183 -7.57 -6.84 6.03
CA TYR A 183 -6.41 -6.76 6.91
C TYR A 183 -6.45 -7.83 8.01
N TRP A 184 -5.41 -8.64 8.10
CA TRP A 184 -5.39 -9.86 8.90
C TRP A 184 -5.35 -9.63 10.41
N ASN A 185 -4.84 -8.48 10.89
CA ASN A 185 -4.74 -8.25 12.32
C ASN A 185 -4.64 -6.76 12.66
N GLN A 186 -4.68 -6.47 13.97
CA GLN A 186 -4.55 -5.11 14.53
C GLN A 186 -3.17 -4.44 14.31
N ARG A 187 -2.22 -5.13 13.66
CA ARG A 187 -0.90 -4.58 13.35
C ARG A 187 -0.82 -3.96 11.95
N THR A 188 -1.82 -4.18 11.10
CA THR A 188 -2.06 -3.46 9.85
C THR A 188 -3.19 -2.48 10.12
N LEU A 189 -2.85 -1.20 10.18
CA LEU A 189 -3.76 -0.16 10.63
C LEU A 189 -4.55 0.40 9.44
N PRO A 190 -5.87 0.56 9.60
CA PRO A 190 -6.68 1.32 8.65
C PRO A 190 -6.31 2.80 8.68
N ASP A 191 -6.74 3.55 7.67
CA ASP A 191 -6.78 5.01 7.74
C ASP A 191 -7.74 5.47 8.85
N GLU A 192 -7.38 6.50 9.57
CA GLU A 192 -8.13 6.94 10.76
C GLU A 192 -9.47 7.59 10.41
N VAL A 193 -9.63 8.09 9.18
CA VAL A 193 -10.86 8.72 8.70
C VAL A 193 -11.75 7.70 7.99
N MET A 194 -11.17 6.95 7.05
CA MET A 194 -11.93 5.97 6.27
C MET A 194 -12.22 4.71 7.06
N SER A 195 -11.32 4.31 7.97
CA SER A 195 -11.43 3.06 8.75
C SER A 195 -11.71 1.85 7.84
N GLU A 196 -11.04 1.77 6.72
CA GLU A 196 -11.14 0.66 5.77
C GLU A 196 -10.43 -0.59 6.31
N ASN A 197 -10.77 -1.76 5.82
CA ASN A 197 -9.97 -2.97 6.03
C ASN A 197 -9.65 -3.70 4.73
N PHE A 198 -9.92 -3.09 3.58
CA PHE A 198 -9.43 -3.50 2.28
C PHE A 198 -9.33 -2.32 1.31
N VAL A 199 -8.41 -2.42 0.34
CA VAL A 199 -8.22 -1.43 -0.73
C VAL A 199 -7.88 -2.14 -2.04
N PHE A 200 -8.42 -1.63 -3.13
CA PHE A 200 -8.03 -1.92 -4.51
C PHE A 200 -7.57 -0.62 -5.16
N GLY A 201 -6.30 -0.50 -5.46
CA GLY A 201 -5.76 0.59 -6.27
C GLY A 201 -5.89 0.34 -7.76
N ASP A 202 -5.75 1.41 -8.55
CA ASP A 202 -5.62 1.37 -10.01
C ASP A 202 -6.73 0.62 -10.75
N ILE A 203 -7.98 0.80 -10.31
CA ILE A 203 -9.16 0.27 -11.01
C ILE A 203 -9.56 1.28 -12.09
N PRO A 204 -9.71 0.87 -13.36
CA PRO A 204 -10.20 1.75 -14.40
C PRO A 204 -11.55 2.39 -14.05
N GLU A 205 -11.78 3.62 -14.52
CA GLU A 205 -13.03 4.33 -14.29
C GLU A 205 -14.22 3.58 -14.92
N MET A 206 -15.05 2.98 -14.06
CA MET A 206 -16.24 2.23 -14.45
C MET A 206 -17.11 1.89 -13.24
N GLU A 207 -18.32 1.40 -13.49
CA GLU A 207 -19.16 0.80 -12.45
C GLU A 207 -18.73 -0.65 -12.21
N CYS A 208 -18.42 -1.00 -10.96
CA CYS A 208 -18.02 -2.34 -10.52
C CYS A 208 -18.94 -2.81 -9.38
N THR A 209 -18.82 -4.09 -9.02
CA THR A 209 -19.47 -4.65 -7.83
C THR A 209 -18.42 -5.26 -6.93
N ALA A 210 -18.31 -4.76 -5.70
CA ALA A 210 -17.56 -5.42 -4.64
C ALA A 210 -18.40 -6.53 -4.03
N GLN A 211 -17.80 -7.70 -3.78
CA GLN A 211 -18.49 -8.83 -3.15
C GLN A 211 -17.61 -9.60 -2.17
N ALA A 212 -18.24 -10.19 -1.17
CA ALA A 212 -17.64 -11.14 -0.23
C ALA A 212 -18.67 -12.18 0.21
N GLU A 213 -18.27 -13.42 0.36
CA GLU A 213 -19.11 -14.49 0.90
C GLU A 213 -18.76 -14.72 2.36
N MET A 214 -19.74 -14.60 3.27
CA MET A 214 -19.58 -14.81 4.70
C MET A 214 -20.77 -15.60 5.27
N ASP A 215 -20.49 -16.62 6.05
CA ASP A 215 -21.51 -17.51 6.65
C ASP A 215 -22.55 -18.02 5.62
N GLY A 216 -22.12 -18.31 4.39
CA GLY A 216 -23.00 -18.72 3.29
C GLY A 216 -23.86 -17.59 2.70
N VAL A 217 -23.64 -16.32 3.11
CA VAL A 217 -24.32 -15.14 2.58
C VAL A 217 -23.39 -14.41 1.63
N MET A 218 -23.81 -14.25 0.37
CA MET A 218 -23.10 -13.42 -0.61
C MET A 218 -23.50 -11.95 -0.45
N LEU A 219 -22.56 -11.15 0.07
CA LEU A 219 -22.70 -9.70 0.18
C LEU A 219 -22.25 -9.05 -1.13
N ARG A 220 -23.01 -8.07 -1.62
CA ARG A 220 -22.69 -7.32 -2.84
C ARG A 220 -23.00 -5.84 -2.66
N GLN A 221 -22.09 -5.00 -3.14
CA GLN A 221 -22.25 -3.55 -3.13
C GLN A 221 -21.73 -2.97 -4.45
N PRO A 222 -22.58 -2.24 -5.21
CA PRO A 222 -22.10 -1.50 -6.38
C PRO A 222 -21.15 -0.39 -5.97
N ALA A 223 -20.15 -0.13 -6.81
CA ALA A 223 -19.16 0.91 -6.63
C ALA A 223 -18.90 1.63 -7.96
N GLN A 224 -19.19 2.94 -8.02
CA GLN A 224 -18.77 3.77 -9.12
C GLN A 224 -17.33 4.20 -8.92
N ILE A 225 -16.44 3.70 -9.76
CA ILE A 225 -15.04 4.12 -9.76
C ILE A 225 -14.90 5.35 -10.65
N SER A 226 -14.32 6.41 -10.10
CA SER A 226 -14.00 7.64 -10.83
C SER A 226 -12.50 7.89 -10.80
N ALA A 227 -11.95 8.35 -11.92
CA ALA A 227 -10.51 8.61 -12.05
C ALA A 227 -10.01 9.57 -10.96
N GLN A 228 -8.88 9.24 -10.36
CA GLN A 228 -8.20 10.03 -9.31
C GLN A 228 -9.04 10.24 -8.03
N HIS A 229 -10.08 9.41 -7.80
CA HIS A 229 -10.92 9.46 -6.61
C HIS A 229 -10.95 8.12 -5.88
N ILE A 230 -11.29 8.18 -4.60
CA ILE A 230 -11.53 7.00 -3.76
C ILE A 230 -13.04 6.78 -3.66
N ALA A 231 -13.52 5.64 -4.18
CA ALA A 231 -14.85 5.12 -3.90
C ALA A 231 -14.81 4.32 -2.59
N PHE A 232 -15.92 4.29 -1.85
CA PHE A 232 -15.98 3.58 -0.57
C PHE A 232 -17.24 2.72 -0.46
N VAL A 233 -17.09 1.46 -0.03
CA VAL A 233 -18.21 0.53 0.16
C VAL A 233 -18.15 -0.16 1.52
N VAL A 234 -19.30 -0.64 1.99
CA VAL A 234 -19.41 -1.43 3.22
C VAL A 234 -20.13 -2.74 2.90
N LEU A 235 -19.47 -3.87 3.16
CA LEU A 235 -20.02 -5.20 3.07
C LEU A 235 -20.24 -5.70 4.50
N GLN A 236 -21.50 -5.71 4.96
CA GLN A 236 -21.85 -6.09 6.33
C GLN A 236 -22.87 -7.21 6.34
N LEU A 237 -22.64 -8.23 7.17
CA LEU A 237 -23.66 -9.24 7.43
C LEU A 237 -24.91 -8.59 8.06
N PRO A 238 -26.11 -8.91 7.55
CA PRO A 238 -27.34 -8.37 8.13
C PRO A 238 -27.50 -8.86 9.58
N ALA A 239 -28.11 -8.03 10.43
CA ALA A 239 -28.54 -8.44 11.77
C ALA A 239 -29.53 -9.61 11.65
N ASN A 240 -29.49 -10.51 12.60
CA ASN A 240 -30.45 -11.64 12.67
C ASN A 240 -31.87 -11.15 12.94
#